data_0b1b3052d4b9040560d77fceeda9be92
#
_entry.id   0b1b3052d4b9040560d77fceeda9be92
#
_cell.length_a   1.000
_cell.length_b   1.000
_cell.length_c   1.000
_cell.angle_alpha   90.00
_cell.angle_beta   90.00
_cell.angle_gamma   90.00
#
_symmetry.space_group_name_H-M   'P 1'
#
loop_
_entity.id
_entity.type
_entity.pdbx_description
1 polymer ?
#
loop_
_entity_poly.entity_id
_entity_poly.type
_entity_poly.pdbx_seq_one_letter_code
_entity_poly.pdbx_strand_id
1 'polypeptide(L)'
;MTARRSILPVFFIILFSVLACKHRHHPAEETGAYDLTQIKDSGELVVLTLYSSTTYFIYRGQEMGFQYELSEQFAKSLGVKLRVEVARNVSELIQKLLSGEGDLIAYNLPITKEWKDSLIYCGEEVITHQVIVQRNNGKTKPITDVTELIGKEVYVKPGKYYDRLVN
;
A
#
# COMPACT_ATOMS: atom_id res chain seq x y z
N MET A 1 -30.25 55.73 -21.58
CA MET A 1 -29.95 55.20 -20.22
C MET A 1 -29.36 53.82 -20.40
N THR A 2 -28.03 53.69 -20.41
CA THR A 2 -27.30 52.47 -20.66
C THR A 2 -26.85 51.84 -19.35
N ALA A 3 -27.45 50.69 -18.98
CA ALA A 3 -27.11 49.93 -17.80
C ALA A 3 -25.78 49.22 -18.03
N ARG A 4 -24.70 49.72 -17.46
CA ARG A 4 -23.38 49.15 -17.42
C ARG A 4 -23.37 48.04 -16.35
N ARG A 5 -23.69 46.78 -16.80
CA ARG A 5 -23.64 45.60 -15.92
C ARG A 5 -22.19 45.37 -15.51
N SER A 6 -21.94 45.47 -14.22
CA SER A 6 -20.62 45.21 -13.60
C SER A 6 -20.26 43.74 -13.69
N ILE A 7 -19.35 43.41 -14.61
CA ILE A 7 -18.82 42.06 -14.84
C ILE A 7 -17.67 41.76 -13.84
N LEU A 8 -17.20 42.77 -13.14
CA LEU A 8 -16.05 42.69 -12.21
C LEU A 8 -16.16 41.65 -11.07
N PRO A 9 -17.32 41.46 -10.38
CA PRO A 9 -17.39 40.52 -9.26
C PRO A 9 -17.35 39.03 -9.72
N VAL A 10 -17.82 38.71 -10.92
CA VAL A 10 -17.84 37.35 -11.44
C VAL A 10 -16.42 36.88 -11.82
N PHE A 11 -15.60 37.79 -12.34
CA PHE A 11 -14.21 37.48 -12.68
C PHE A 11 -13.33 37.20 -11.46
N PHE A 12 -13.63 37.85 -10.32
CA PHE A 12 -12.89 37.66 -9.08
C PHE A 12 -13.22 36.31 -8.40
N ILE A 13 -14.46 35.81 -8.54
CA ILE A 13 -14.87 34.50 -8.01
C ILE A 13 -14.26 33.34 -8.80
N ILE A 14 -14.14 33.49 -10.12
CA ILE A 14 -13.52 32.49 -10.99
C ILE A 14 -12.00 32.41 -10.76
N LEU A 15 -11.35 33.52 -10.48
CA LEU A 15 -9.91 33.55 -10.20
C LEU A 15 -9.58 32.88 -8.83
N PHE A 16 -10.50 32.94 -7.86
CA PHE A 16 -10.28 32.32 -6.55
C PHE A 16 -10.50 30.81 -6.54
N SER A 17 -11.32 30.26 -7.45
CA SER A 17 -11.57 28.82 -7.56
C SER A 17 -10.41 28.04 -8.22
N VAL A 18 -9.55 28.72 -8.98
CA VAL A 18 -8.38 28.06 -9.65
C VAL A 18 -7.21 27.91 -8.66
N LEU A 19 -7.17 28.65 -7.56
CA LEU A 19 -6.10 28.55 -6.55
C LEU A 19 -6.33 27.41 -5.54
N ALA A 20 -7.52 26.80 -5.49
CA ALA A 20 -7.85 25.80 -4.49
C ALA A 20 -7.43 24.35 -4.85
N CYS A 21 -7.09 24.09 -6.12
CA CYS A 21 -6.52 22.79 -6.54
C CYS A 21 -4.98 22.82 -6.51
N LYS A 22 -4.41 23.04 -5.33
CA LYS A 22 -3.01 22.71 -5.12
C LYS A 22 -2.89 21.21 -4.95
N HIS A 23 -2.97 20.49 -6.07
CA HIS A 23 -2.49 19.13 -6.16
C HIS A 23 -1.01 19.18 -5.74
N ARG A 24 -0.68 18.57 -4.63
CA ARG A 24 0.71 18.40 -4.22
C ARG A 24 1.40 17.51 -5.25
N HIS A 25 1.87 18.10 -6.33
CA HIS A 25 2.97 17.52 -7.10
C HIS A 25 4.18 17.64 -6.17
N HIS A 26 4.67 16.54 -5.65
CA HIS A 26 6.03 16.51 -5.14
C HIS A 26 6.94 16.82 -6.34
N PRO A 27 7.69 17.91 -6.32
CA PRO A 27 8.72 18.10 -7.31
C PRO A 27 9.76 17.01 -7.09
N ALA A 28 9.98 16.21 -8.12
CA ALA A 28 11.16 15.37 -8.23
C ALA A 28 12.35 16.31 -8.49
N GLU A 29 12.88 16.92 -7.41
CA GLU A 29 14.14 17.68 -7.51
C GLU A 29 14.92 17.56 -6.21
N GLU A 30 16.16 17.12 -6.41
CA GLU A 30 17.36 17.18 -5.58
C GLU A 30 17.42 16.26 -4.34
N THR A 31 18.16 15.17 -4.50
CA THR A 31 19.17 14.52 -3.60
C THR A 31 19.10 14.71 -2.08
N GLY A 32 17.98 15.12 -1.53
CA GLY A 32 17.62 14.95 -0.13
C GLY A 32 16.58 13.85 -0.07
N ALA A 33 16.96 12.67 0.40
CA ALA A 33 15.98 11.61 0.62
C ALA A 33 14.81 12.18 1.43
N TYR A 34 13.58 11.95 0.96
CA TYR A 34 12.38 12.25 1.73
C TYR A 34 12.42 11.38 2.98
N ASP A 35 12.66 11.97 4.11
CA ASP A 35 12.93 11.29 5.37
C ASP A 35 11.98 11.72 6.49
N LEU A 36 12.26 11.28 7.69
CA LEU A 36 11.48 11.56 8.88
C LEU A 36 11.27 13.07 9.15
N THR A 37 12.21 13.91 8.74
CA THR A 37 12.10 15.37 8.92
C THR A 37 10.97 15.92 8.07
N GLN A 38 10.91 15.54 6.80
CA GLN A 38 9.86 15.97 5.88
C GLN A 38 8.48 15.43 6.29
N ILE A 39 8.42 14.19 6.81
CA ILE A 39 7.17 13.62 7.36
C ILE A 39 6.68 14.46 8.53
N LYS A 40 7.57 14.81 9.47
CA LYS A 40 7.20 15.66 10.62
C LYS A 40 6.79 17.07 10.21
N ASP A 41 7.48 17.67 9.26
CA ASP A 41 7.17 19.01 8.74
C ASP A 41 5.84 19.03 7.97
N SER A 42 5.50 17.94 7.27
CA SER A 42 4.20 17.78 6.61
C SER A 42 3.04 17.61 7.59
N GLY A 43 3.33 17.12 8.80
CA GLY A 43 2.35 16.79 9.82
C GLY A 43 1.51 15.55 9.53
N GLU A 44 1.89 14.75 8.52
CA GLU A 44 1.16 13.57 8.09
C GLU A 44 2.10 12.42 7.71
N LEU A 45 1.78 11.21 8.18
CA LEU A 45 2.41 9.95 7.78
C LEU A 45 1.46 9.20 6.84
N VAL A 46 1.88 8.98 5.61
CA VAL A 46 1.10 8.26 4.60
C VAL A 46 1.50 6.80 4.57
N VAL A 47 0.60 5.93 4.99
CA VAL A 47 0.82 4.49 5.08
C VAL A 47 0.09 3.76 3.97
N LEU A 48 0.85 3.01 3.17
CA LEU A 48 0.32 2.18 2.09
C LEU A 48 0.02 0.78 2.61
N THR A 49 -1.15 0.23 2.29
CA THR A 49 -1.55 -1.10 2.75
C THR A 49 -2.48 -1.81 1.75
N LEU A 50 -2.84 -3.05 2.04
CA LEU A 50 -3.87 -3.81 1.33
C LEU A 50 -5.02 -4.16 2.27
N TYR A 51 -6.23 -4.27 1.75
CA TYR A 51 -7.35 -4.83 2.50
C TYR A 51 -7.09 -6.29 2.86
N SER A 52 -7.15 -6.61 4.15
CA SER A 52 -7.15 -7.98 4.65
C SER A 52 -7.75 -8.02 6.06
N SER A 53 -8.21 -9.19 6.47
CA SER A 53 -8.81 -9.41 7.80
C SER A 53 -7.88 -9.14 8.99
N THR A 54 -6.58 -9.06 8.76
CA THR A 54 -5.57 -8.84 9.81
C THR A 54 -4.79 -7.54 9.63
N THR A 55 -4.69 -7.04 8.40
CA THR A 55 -3.83 -5.88 8.09
C THR A 55 -4.58 -4.57 8.26
N TYR A 56 -5.63 -4.39 7.43
CA TYR A 56 -6.49 -3.21 7.42
C TYR A 56 -7.86 -3.58 6.88
N PHE A 57 -8.89 -3.20 7.57
CA PHE A 57 -10.29 -3.37 7.16
C PHE A 57 -11.18 -2.33 7.83
N ILE A 58 -12.37 -2.13 7.28
CA ILE A 58 -13.37 -1.24 7.86
C ILE A 58 -14.49 -2.09 8.45
N TYR A 59 -14.77 -1.91 9.73
CA TYR A 59 -15.88 -2.54 10.41
C TYR A 59 -16.79 -1.50 11.06
N ARG A 60 -18.06 -1.47 10.66
CA ARG A 60 -19.06 -0.49 11.13
C ARG A 60 -18.62 0.96 11.01
N GLY A 61 -17.88 1.28 9.93
CA GLY A 61 -17.35 2.63 9.68
C GLY A 61 -16.09 2.98 10.47
N GLN A 62 -15.51 2.04 11.21
CA GLN A 62 -14.24 2.22 11.92
C GLN A 62 -13.12 1.47 11.21
N GLU A 63 -11.99 2.12 11.08
CA GLU A 63 -10.75 1.53 10.58
C GLU A 63 -10.14 0.65 11.64
N MET A 64 -9.77 -0.56 11.26
CA MET A 64 -9.26 -1.60 12.17
C MET A 64 -8.21 -2.46 11.46
N GLY A 65 -7.41 -3.16 12.25
CA GLY A 65 -6.42 -4.12 11.78
C GLY A 65 -5.09 -3.95 12.48
N PHE A 66 -4.34 -5.04 12.60
CA PHE A 66 -3.07 -5.03 13.35
C PHE A 66 -2.06 -4.01 12.77
N GLN A 67 -1.90 -4.01 11.45
CA GLN A 67 -0.96 -3.07 10.80
C GLN A 67 -1.46 -1.62 10.89
N TYR A 68 -2.77 -1.41 10.83
CA TYR A 68 -3.39 -0.10 11.03
C TYR A 68 -3.10 0.43 12.44
N GLU A 69 -3.40 -0.35 13.47
CA GLU A 69 -3.20 0.05 14.87
C GLU A 69 -1.72 0.33 15.19
N LEU A 70 -0.82 -0.49 14.63
CA LEU A 70 0.62 -0.27 14.75
C LEU A 70 1.05 1.04 14.07
N SER A 71 0.54 1.31 12.88
CA SER A 71 0.79 2.55 12.13
C SER A 71 0.24 3.77 12.85
N GLU A 72 -0.94 3.64 13.47
CA GLU A 72 -1.55 4.71 14.27
C GLU A 72 -0.68 5.05 15.49
N GLN A 73 -0.18 4.04 16.20
CA GLN A 73 0.72 4.25 17.33
C GLN A 73 2.03 4.89 16.88
N PHE A 74 2.56 4.47 15.74
CA PHE A 74 3.78 5.04 15.18
C PHE A 74 3.58 6.51 14.79
N ALA A 75 2.53 6.86 14.07
CA ALA A 75 2.20 8.24 13.72
C ALA A 75 2.03 9.12 14.99
N LYS A 76 1.33 8.61 16.01
CA LYS A 76 1.20 9.27 17.31
C LYS A 76 2.56 9.52 17.98
N SER A 77 3.47 8.56 17.93
CA SER A 77 4.82 8.71 18.51
C SER A 77 5.66 9.77 17.80
N LEU A 78 5.40 10.00 16.52
CA LEU A 78 6.04 11.05 15.71
C LEU A 78 5.36 12.42 15.89
N GLY A 79 4.17 12.47 16.47
CA GLY A 79 3.36 13.69 16.60
C GLY A 79 2.69 14.13 15.30
N VAL A 80 2.45 13.19 14.37
CA VAL A 80 1.82 13.44 13.07
C VAL A 80 0.48 12.70 12.93
N LYS A 81 -0.33 13.08 11.94
CA LYS A 81 -1.56 12.37 11.59
C LYS A 81 -1.26 11.15 10.73
N LEU A 82 -2.01 10.08 10.95
CA LEU A 82 -2.00 8.93 10.05
C LEU A 82 -2.94 9.16 8.86
N ARG A 83 -2.48 8.87 7.65
CA ARG A 83 -3.31 8.72 6.45
C ARG A 83 -3.05 7.36 5.83
N VAL A 84 -4.11 6.59 5.63
CA VAL A 84 -4.02 5.25 5.03
C VAL A 84 -4.44 5.30 3.57
N GLU A 85 -3.60 4.74 2.72
CA GLU A 85 -3.85 4.54 1.29
C GLU A 85 -3.89 3.04 0.98
N VAL A 86 -4.95 2.58 0.37
CA VAL A 86 -5.15 1.18 0.05
C VAL A 86 -4.85 0.91 -1.41
N ALA A 87 -3.90 0.01 -1.66
CA ALA A 87 -3.60 -0.46 -3.00
C ALA A 87 -4.41 -1.73 -3.33
N ARG A 88 -4.53 -2.04 -4.62
CA ARG A 88 -5.27 -3.22 -5.10
C ARG A 88 -4.46 -4.51 -5.01
N ASN A 89 -3.15 -4.41 -5.11
CA ASN A 89 -2.23 -5.55 -5.09
C ASN A 89 -0.81 -5.12 -4.66
N VAL A 90 0.06 -6.09 -4.44
CA VAL A 90 1.44 -5.86 -3.98
C VAL A 90 2.27 -5.04 -4.98
N SER A 91 2.09 -5.26 -6.27
CA SER A 91 2.84 -4.51 -7.29
C SER A 91 2.50 -3.02 -7.27
N GLU A 92 1.21 -2.68 -7.17
CA GLU A 92 0.75 -1.31 -7.02
C GLU A 92 1.22 -0.69 -5.70
N LEU A 93 1.21 -1.46 -4.62
CA LEU A 93 1.70 -1.03 -3.32
C LEU A 93 3.16 -0.56 -3.39
N ILE A 94 4.01 -1.36 -4.04
CA ILE A 94 5.43 -1.05 -4.23
C ILE A 94 5.61 0.14 -5.19
N GLN A 95 4.86 0.19 -6.29
CA GLN A 95 4.92 1.31 -7.22
C GLN A 95 4.56 2.64 -6.55
N LYS A 96 3.51 2.66 -5.72
CA LYS A 96 3.11 3.84 -4.95
C LYS A 96 4.21 4.31 -3.99
N LEU A 97 4.89 3.39 -3.31
CA LEU A 97 6.02 3.75 -2.46
C LEU A 97 7.17 4.36 -3.27
N LEU A 98 7.55 3.71 -4.37
CA LEU A 98 8.66 4.17 -5.22
C LEU A 98 8.35 5.49 -5.95
N SER A 99 7.07 5.79 -6.21
CA SER A 99 6.64 7.07 -6.77
C SER A 99 6.47 8.19 -5.74
N GLY A 100 6.66 7.90 -4.44
CA GLY A 100 6.50 8.88 -3.37
C GLY A 100 5.04 9.20 -3.03
N GLU A 101 4.09 8.33 -3.40
CA GLU A 101 2.69 8.48 -3.03
C GLU A 101 2.41 8.06 -1.57
N GLY A 102 3.38 7.46 -0.91
CA GLY A 102 3.34 7.09 0.49
C GLY A 102 4.72 6.97 1.10
N ASP A 103 4.78 7.00 2.42
CA ASP A 103 6.02 7.05 3.18
C ASP A 103 6.50 5.67 3.60
N LEU A 104 5.56 4.75 3.88
CA LEU A 104 5.86 3.37 4.24
C LEU A 104 4.76 2.39 3.83
N ILE A 105 5.12 1.13 3.75
CA ILE A 105 4.19 0.02 3.51
C ILE A 105 3.95 -0.72 4.83
N ALA A 106 2.70 -0.71 5.31
CA ALA A 106 2.24 -1.52 6.43
C ALA A 106 1.57 -2.81 5.92
N TYR A 107 2.37 -3.71 5.42
CA TYR A 107 1.97 -5.00 4.90
C TYR A 107 3.15 -5.98 4.96
N ASN A 108 2.88 -7.26 5.24
CA ASN A 108 3.92 -8.29 5.24
C ASN A 108 4.36 -8.62 3.82
N LEU A 109 5.42 -7.96 3.37
CA LEU A 109 5.99 -8.15 2.04
C LEU A 109 7.00 -9.31 2.05
N PRO A 110 6.98 -10.19 1.05
CA PRO A 110 8.07 -11.14 0.86
C PRO A 110 9.34 -10.41 0.42
N ILE A 111 10.47 -10.72 1.03
CA ILE A 111 11.78 -10.26 0.57
C ILE A 111 12.13 -11.02 -0.68
N THR A 112 12.24 -10.33 -1.80
CA THR A 112 12.51 -10.93 -3.11
C THR A 112 13.70 -10.27 -3.77
N LYS A 113 14.41 -11.00 -4.64
CA LYS A 113 15.56 -10.47 -5.37
C LYS A 113 15.23 -9.21 -6.17
N GLU A 114 14.00 -9.11 -6.68
CA GLU A 114 13.54 -7.99 -7.50
C GLU A 114 13.45 -6.68 -6.73
N TRP A 115 13.05 -6.74 -5.45
CA TRP A 115 12.79 -5.55 -4.64
C TRP A 115 13.81 -5.32 -3.53
N LYS A 116 14.73 -6.29 -3.33
CA LYS A 116 15.71 -6.24 -2.23
C LYS A 116 16.57 -4.98 -2.25
N ASP A 117 16.93 -4.52 -3.45
CA ASP A 117 17.82 -3.37 -3.62
C ASP A 117 17.04 -2.03 -3.68
N SER A 118 15.73 -2.08 -3.81
CA SER A 118 14.86 -0.90 -3.96
C SER A 118 14.06 -0.58 -2.68
N LEU A 119 13.96 -1.53 -1.75
CA LEU A 119 13.17 -1.39 -0.54
C LEU A 119 14.02 -1.65 0.70
N ILE A 120 13.81 -0.84 1.74
CA ILE A 120 14.33 -1.09 3.08
C ILE A 120 13.25 -1.82 3.86
N TYR A 121 13.56 -3.02 4.34
CA TYR A 121 12.66 -3.81 5.17
C TYR A 121 12.92 -3.54 6.64
N CYS A 122 11.89 -3.18 7.38
CA CYS A 122 11.95 -2.90 8.80
C CYS A 122 11.22 -4.01 9.56
N GLY A 123 11.80 -4.48 10.65
CA GLY A 123 11.23 -5.50 11.51
C GLY A 123 11.94 -6.84 11.40
N GLU A 124 11.34 -7.86 12.03
CA GLU A 124 11.90 -9.20 12.08
C GLU A 124 11.61 -9.95 10.79
N GLU A 125 12.65 -10.60 10.25
CA GLU A 125 12.51 -11.48 9.08
C GLU A 125 11.92 -12.83 9.53
N VAL A 126 10.76 -13.18 8.99
CA VAL A 126 10.10 -14.46 9.25
C VAL A 126 10.26 -15.37 8.03
N ILE A 127 10.94 -16.48 8.22
CA ILE A 127 11.05 -17.51 7.18
C ILE A 127 9.76 -18.32 7.17
N THR A 128 9.07 -18.32 6.03
CA THR A 128 7.83 -19.08 5.83
C THR A 128 7.99 -20.09 4.71
N HIS A 129 7.21 -21.16 4.80
CA HIS A 129 7.15 -22.18 3.77
C HIS A 129 5.77 -22.18 3.10
N GLN A 130 5.76 -22.45 1.80
CA GLN A 130 4.52 -22.74 1.10
C GLN A 130 4.04 -24.15 1.49
N VAL A 131 2.74 -24.25 1.76
CA VAL A 131 2.11 -25.52 2.08
C VAL A 131 0.99 -25.83 1.09
N ILE A 132 0.82 -27.10 0.78
CA ILE A 132 -0.28 -27.60 -0.03
C ILE A 132 -1.46 -27.84 0.89
N VAL A 133 -2.59 -27.21 0.59
CA VAL A 133 -3.86 -27.48 1.26
C VAL A 133 -4.67 -28.41 0.36
N GLN A 134 -5.00 -29.60 0.84
CA GLN A 134 -5.77 -30.59 0.10
C GLN A 134 -6.95 -31.11 0.91
N ARG A 135 -7.99 -31.57 0.21
CA ARG A 135 -9.14 -32.17 0.86
C ARG A 135 -8.76 -33.57 1.40
N ASN A 136 -8.95 -33.79 2.67
CA ASN A 136 -8.86 -35.13 3.25
C ASN A 136 -10.28 -35.76 3.28
N ASN A 137 -10.54 -36.62 2.32
CA ASN A 137 -11.81 -37.36 2.23
C ASN A 137 -11.70 -38.83 2.70
N GLY A 138 -10.53 -39.24 3.20
CA GLY A 138 -10.23 -40.61 3.65
C GLY A 138 -10.21 -41.66 2.52
N LYS A 139 -10.48 -41.28 1.27
CA LYS A 139 -10.54 -42.20 0.12
C LYS A 139 -9.31 -42.12 -0.79
N THR A 140 -8.63 -41.03 -0.77
CA THR A 140 -7.44 -40.80 -1.59
C THR A 140 -6.22 -40.57 -0.70
N LYS A 141 -5.08 -41.16 -1.10
CA LYS A 141 -3.81 -40.90 -0.39
C LYS A 141 -3.47 -39.41 -0.49
N PRO A 142 -3.17 -38.74 0.62
CA PRO A 142 -2.72 -37.36 0.59
C PRO A 142 -1.42 -37.21 -0.21
N ILE A 143 -1.27 -36.10 -0.93
CA ILE A 143 -0.04 -35.69 -1.57
C ILE A 143 0.93 -35.28 -0.46
N THR A 144 2.09 -35.86 -0.42
CA THR A 144 3.11 -35.62 0.61
C THR A 144 4.41 -35.08 0.04
N ASP A 145 4.60 -35.21 -1.28
CA ASP A 145 5.77 -34.71 -1.98
C ASP A 145 5.35 -33.80 -3.17
N VAL A 146 6.16 -32.80 -3.45
CA VAL A 146 5.91 -31.85 -4.55
C VAL A 146 5.89 -32.51 -5.91
N THR A 147 6.64 -33.60 -6.10
CA THR A 147 6.68 -34.36 -7.36
C THR A 147 5.36 -35.08 -7.67
N GLU A 148 4.57 -35.38 -6.65
CA GLU A 148 3.22 -35.95 -6.81
C GLU A 148 2.20 -34.96 -7.37
N LEU A 149 2.57 -33.68 -7.54
CA LEU A 149 1.74 -32.66 -8.20
C LEU A 149 1.78 -32.76 -9.72
N ILE A 150 2.73 -33.49 -10.30
CA ILE A 150 2.83 -33.62 -11.74
C ILE A 150 1.53 -34.20 -12.31
N GLY A 151 0.93 -33.49 -13.26
CA GLY A 151 -0.36 -33.85 -13.85
C GLY A 151 -1.59 -33.61 -12.97
N LYS A 152 -1.45 -32.94 -11.84
CA LYS A 152 -2.56 -32.54 -10.99
C LYS A 152 -2.97 -31.10 -11.27
N GLU A 153 -4.25 -30.81 -11.06
CA GLU A 153 -4.77 -29.44 -11.09
C GLU A 153 -4.48 -28.76 -9.74
N VAL A 154 -3.77 -27.65 -9.78
CA VAL A 154 -3.35 -26.90 -8.59
C VAL A 154 -3.90 -25.46 -8.69
N TYR A 155 -4.66 -25.04 -7.70
CA TYR A 155 -5.18 -23.67 -7.62
C TYR A 155 -4.21 -22.78 -6.86
N VAL A 156 -3.70 -21.75 -7.51
CA VAL A 156 -2.72 -20.81 -6.95
C VAL A 156 -3.17 -19.38 -7.19
N LYS A 157 -2.99 -18.52 -6.20
CA LYS A 157 -3.20 -17.10 -6.40
C LYS A 157 -2.17 -16.55 -7.39
N PRO A 158 -2.56 -15.74 -8.39
CA PRO A 158 -1.62 -15.09 -9.31
C PRO A 158 -0.54 -14.30 -8.55
N GLY A 159 0.70 -14.39 -9.04
CA GLY A 159 1.86 -13.74 -8.46
C GLY A 159 3.05 -14.68 -8.34
N LYS A 160 4.09 -14.28 -7.61
CA LYS A 160 5.37 -15.01 -7.49
C LYS A 160 5.25 -16.46 -7.03
N TYR A 161 4.21 -16.81 -6.32
CA TYR A 161 3.96 -18.21 -5.93
C TYR A 161 3.58 -19.07 -7.13
N TYR A 162 2.83 -18.50 -8.07
CA TYR A 162 2.55 -19.14 -9.36
C TYR A 162 3.81 -19.32 -10.18
N ASP A 163 4.63 -18.28 -10.30
CA ASP A 163 5.87 -18.31 -11.09
C ASP A 163 6.87 -19.37 -10.60
N ARG A 164 6.88 -19.63 -9.29
CA ARG A 164 7.71 -20.70 -8.69
C ARG A 164 7.24 -22.11 -8.98
N LEU A 165 5.95 -22.30 -9.29
CA LEU A 165 5.39 -23.62 -9.60
C LEU A 165 5.50 -23.96 -11.08
N VAL A 166 5.64 -22.94 -11.93
CA VAL A 166 5.66 -23.10 -13.41
C VAL A 166 7.09 -23.15 -13.96
N ASN A 167 8.07 -22.60 -13.23
CA ASN A 167 9.50 -22.61 -13.56
C ASN A 167 10.25 -23.61 -12.69
#